data_e5dc5c117e561628cf7fb2b0f695146d
#
_entry.id   e5dc5c117e561628cf7fb2b0f695146d
#
_cell.length_a   1.000
_cell.length_b   1.000
_cell.length_c   1.000
_cell.angle_alpha   90.00
_cell.angle_beta   90.00
_cell.angle_gamma   90.00
#
_symmetry.space_group_name_H-M   'P 1'
#
loop_
_entity.id
_entity.type
_entity.pdbx_description
1 polymer ?
#
loop_
_entity_poly.entity_id
_entity_poly.type
_entity_poly.pdbx_seq_one_letter_code
_entity_poly.pdbx_strand_id
1 'polypeptide(L)'
;MKKNFIKTIALTLLTIMLLFSLTACAKQVPAASYEAEIEILGQSWNVTYTFKGSKVEAVNKITLLGKVNSESAAGTYEITENADGSMEITFDFEEENDSFKDTTLTYKESETSIELGGVTYNKVEK
;
A
#
# COMPACT_ATOMS: atom_id res chain seq x y z
N MET A 1 -14.28 -48.17 2.55
CA MET A 1 -13.41 -47.24 3.26
C MET A 1 -12.65 -46.30 2.36
N LYS A 2 -12.09 -46.75 1.25
CA LYS A 2 -11.36 -45.89 0.32
C LYS A 2 -12.21 -44.74 -0.27
N LYS A 3 -13.48 -44.93 -0.52
CA LYS A 3 -14.38 -43.92 -1.08
C LYS A 3 -14.60 -42.74 -0.09
N ASN A 4 -14.72 -43.03 1.20
CA ASN A 4 -14.91 -41.97 2.21
C ASN A 4 -13.62 -41.15 2.45
N PHE A 5 -12.47 -41.79 2.30
CA PHE A 5 -11.17 -41.12 2.43
C PHE A 5 -10.97 -40.10 1.32
N ILE A 6 -11.27 -40.45 0.08
CA ILE A 6 -11.15 -39.56 -1.08
C ILE A 6 -12.11 -38.36 -0.97
N LYS A 7 -13.35 -38.60 -0.51
CA LYS A 7 -14.34 -37.53 -0.29
C LYS A 7 -13.86 -36.53 0.79
N THR A 8 -13.24 -37.02 1.85
CA THR A 8 -12.71 -36.18 2.94
C THR A 8 -11.56 -35.31 2.46
N ILE A 9 -10.65 -35.86 1.66
CA ILE A 9 -9.53 -35.11 1.08
C ILE A 9 -10.03 -34.04 0.12
N ALA A 10 -10.99 -34.36 -0.74
CA ALA A 10 -11.55 -33.40 -1.68
C ALA A 10 -12.24 -32.23 -0.96
N LEU A 11 -12.97 -32.53 0.11
CA LEU A 11 -13.64 -31.50 0.91
C LEU A 11 -12.62 -30.58 1.61
N THR A 12 -11.55 -31.16 2.14
CA THR A 12 -10.47 -30.39 2.80
C THR A 12 -9.77 -29.46 1.81
N LEU A 13 -9.47 -29.96 0.60
CA LEU A 13 -8.86 -29.15 -0.46
C LEU A 13 -9.77 -28.00 -0.88
N LEU A 14 -11.07 -28.23 -0.99
CA LEU A 14 -12.03 -27.19 -1.34
C LEU A 14 -12.10 -26.11 -0.26
N THR A 15 -12.04 -26.48 1.01
CA THR A 15 -12.02 -25.54 2.13
C THR A 15 -10.75 -24.67 2.11
N ILE A 16 -9.61 -25.26 1.80
CA ILE A 16 -8.34 -24.53 1.68
C ILE A 16 -8.41 -23.53 0.52
N MET A 17 -8.97 -23.92 -0.62
CA MET A 17 -9.15 -23.03 -1.77
C MET A 17 -10.07 -21.85 -1.45
N LEU A 18 -11.13 -22.07 -0.69
CA LEU A 18 -12.02 -21.00 -0.24
C LEU A 18 -11.32 -20.02 0.69
N LEU A 19 -10.46 -20.51 1.57
CA LEU A 19 -9.66 -19.67 2.45
C LEU A 19 -8.66 -18.81 1.65
N PHE A 20 -8.04 -19.38 0.62
CA PHE A 20 -7.18 -18.62 -0.28
C PHE A 20 -7.95 -17.57 -1.07
N SER A 21 -9.18 -17.88 -1.49
CA SER A 21 -10.03 -16.92 -2.19
C SER A 21 -10.42 -15.74 -1.29
N LEU A 22 -10.64 -15.99 0.00
CA LEU A 22 -10.92 -14.93 0.98
C LEU A 22 -9.69 -14.06 1.26
N THR A 23 -8.48 -14.65 1.25
CA THR A 23 -7.24 -13.88 1.39
C THR A 23 -6.87 -13.14 0.10
N ALA A 24 -7.34 -13.61 -1.06
CA ALA A 24 -7.14 -12.90 -2.33
C ALA A 24 -7.99 -11.63 -2.44
N CYS A 25 -9.06 -11.49 -1.61
CA CYS A 25 -9.76 -10.23 -1.40
C CYS A 25 -8.99 -9.37 -0.39
N ALA A 26 -7.70 -9.16 -0.66
CA ALA A 26 -6.79 -8.46 0.23
C ALA A 26 -7.30 -7.05 0.55
N LYS A 27 -6.99 -6.61 1.74
CA LYS A 27 -7.29 -5.26 2.19
C LYS A 27 -6.72 -4.23 1.21
N GLN A 28 -7.52 -3.23 0.90
CA GLN A 28 -7.11 -2.11 0.07
C GLN A 28 -7.09 -0.84 0.91
N VAL A 29 -6.19 0.08 0.54
CA VAL A 29 -6.20 1.43 1.10
C VAL A 29 -7.48 2.11 0.63
N PRO A 30 -8.22 2.81 1.53
CA PRO A 30 -9.40 3.55 1.09
C PRO A 30 -9.08 4.51 -0.05
N ALA A 31 -9.90 4.49 -1.10
CA ALA A 31 -9.67 5.29 -2.31
C ALA A 31 -9.67 6.78 -1.99
N ALA A 32 -8.51 7.39 -2.02
CA ALA A 32 -8.31 8.81 -1.72
C ALA A 32 -6.88 9.21 -2.03
N SER A 33 -6.61 10.51 -1.93
CA SER A 33 -5.24 11.04 -1.93
C SER A 33 -4.83 11.32 -0.49
N TYR A 34 -3.59 11.01 -0.17
CA TYR A 34 -3.01 11.20 1.16
C TYR A 34 -1.69 11.95 1.01
N GLU A 35 -1.47 12.94 1.83
CA GLU A 35 -0.35 13.88 1.69
C GLU A 35 0.44 14.02 2.97
N ALA A 36 1.76 14.08 2.85
CA ALA A 36 2.66 14.46 3.93
C ALA A 36 3.61 15.54 3.43
N GLU A 37 3.84 16.53 4.28
CA GLU A 37 4.80 17.58 4.02
C GLU A 37 5.93 17.46 5.02
N ILE A 38 7.16 17.40 4.52
CA ILE A 38 8.37 17.26 5.32
C ILE A 38 9.27 18.44 5.00
N GLU A 39 9.67 19.19 6.02
CA GLU A 39 10.52 20.36 5.87
C GLU A 39 11.76 20.20 6.74
N ILE A 40 12.94 20.24 6.11
CA ILE A 40 14.23 20.10 6.79
C ILE A 40 15.22 21.09 6.15
N LEU A 41 15.79 21.98 6.95
CA LEU A 41 16.88 22.87 6.55
C LEU A 41 16.62 23.68 5.27
N GLY A 42 15.42 24.23 5.15
CA GLY A 42 15.04 25.06 3.99
C GLY A 42 14.66 24.27 2.74
N GLN A 43 14.65 22.96 2.82
CA GLN A 43 14.18 22.08 1.77
C GLN A 43 12.85 21.45 2.21
N SER A 44 11.86 21.45 1.32
CA SER A 44 10.58 20.79 1.61
C SER A 44 10.27 19.71 0.60
N TRP A 45 9.66 18.65 1.10
CA TRP A 45 9.12 17.56 0.31
C TRP A 45 7.62 17.49 0.56
N ASN A 46 6.84 17.53 -0.51
CA ASN A 46 5.40 17.29 -0.44
C ASN A 46 5.12 15.99 -1.18
N VAL A 47 4.80 14.95 -0.43
CA VAL A 47 4.57 13.61 -0.98
C VAL A 47 3.08 13.31 -0.93
N THR A 48 2.51 12.97 -2.07
CA THR A 48 1.10 12.60 -2.19
C THR A 48 0.99 11.21 -2.79
N TYR A 49 0.26 10.33 -2.12
CA TYR A 49 -0.13 9.02 -2.64
C TYR A 49 -1.61 9.03 -2.94
N THR A 50 -1.97 8.66 -4.16
CA THR A 50 -3.38 8.50 -4.57
C THR A 50 -3.65 7.02 -4.82
N PHE A 51 -4.59 6.47 -4.07
CA PHE A 51 -4.96 5.06 -4.17
C PHE A 51 -6.31 4.91 -4.84
N LYS A 52 -6.39 3.96 -5.77
CA LYS A 52 -7.63 3.61 -6.46
C LYS A 52 -7.64 2.09 -6.72
N GLY A 53 -8.44 1.36 -5.91
CA GLY A 53 -8.42 -0.10 -5.96
C GLY A 53 -7.03 -0.64 -5.61
N SER A 54 -6.43 -1.42 -6.50
CA SER A 54 -5.09 -1.96 -6.35
C SER A 54 -4.00 -1.07 -6.97
N LYS A 55 -4.38 0.09 -7.50
CA LYS A 55 -3.46 1.00 -8.16
C LYS A 55 -3.06 2.14 -7.24
N VAL A 56 -1.84 2.64 -7.44
CA VAL A 56 -1.30 3.77 -6.70
C VAL A 56 -0.56 4.71 -7.64
N GLU A 57 -0.73 6.01 -7.40
CA GLU A 57 0.09 7.05 -8.01
C GLU A 57 0.75 7.83 -6.88
N ALA A 58 2.04 8.09 -7.04
CA ALA A 58 2.81 8.82 -6.04
C ALA A 58 3.49 10.02 -6.70
N VAL A 59 3.44 11.16 -6.02
CA VAL A 59 4.07 12.39 -6.49
C VAL A 59 4.87 12.99 -5.33
N ASN A 60 6.11 13.34 -5.59
CA ASN A 60 6.95 14.06 -4.65
C ASN A 60 7.34 15.41 -5.26
N LYS A 61 6.88 16.49 -4.66
CA LYS A 61 7.27 17.84 -5.03
C LYS A 61 8.38 18.27 -4.08
N ILE A 62 9.55 18.50 -4.65
CA ILE A 62 10.74 18.88 -3.89
C ILE A 62 10.98 20.37 -4.14
N THR A 63 10.94 21.18 -3.07
CA THR A 63 11.22 22.60 -3.15
C THR A 63 12.55 22.89 -2.47
N LEU A 64 13.48 23.45 -3.23
CA LEU A 64 14.81 23.84 -2.74
C LEU A 64 15.17 25.20 -3.31
N LEU A 65 15.45 26.18 -2.45
CA LEU A 65 15.84 27.53 -2.84
C LEU A 65 14.85 28.18 -3.83
N GLY A 66 13.55 27.96 -3.60
CA GLY A 66 12.49 28.51 -4.44
C GLY A 66 12.24 27.78 -5.74
N LYS A 67 13.03 26.75 -6.03
CA LYS A 67 12.81 25.90 -7.21
C LYS A 67 12.04 24.65 -6.84
N VAL A 68 11.04 24.30 -7.64
CA VAL A 68 10.21 23.12 -7.43
C VAL A 68 10.53 22.09 -8.50
N ASN A 69 10.94 20.91 -8.06
CA ASN A 69 11.08 19.74 -8.91
C ASN A 69 10.03 18.71 -8.50
N SER A 70 9.55 17.94 -9.47
CA SER A 70 8.52 16.94 -9.22
C SER A 70 8.96 15.60 -9.76
N GLU A 71 8.84 14.56 -8.94
CA GLU A 71 9.01 13.19 -9.38
C GLU A 71 7.69 12.45 -9.15
N SER A 72 7.33 11.58 -10.07
CA SER A 72 6.10 10.80 -9.95
C SER A 72 6.33 9.36 -10.35
N ALA A 73 5.52 8.48 -9.81
CA ALA A 73 5.52 7.07 -10.16
C ALA A 73 4.10 6.52 -10.06
N ALA A 74 3.81 5.56 -10.90
CA ALA A 74 2.54 4.84 -10.86
C ALA A 74 2.80 3.35 -10.82
N GLY A 75 1.90 2.61 -10.19
CA GLY A 75 2.05 1.17 -10.09
C GLY A 75 0.91 0.53 -9.34
N THR A 76 1.21 -0.59 -8.73
CA THR A 76 0.29 -1.35 -7.91
C THR A 76 0.84 -1.51 -6.50
N TYR A 77 0.00 -1.93 -5.58
CA TYR A 77 0.41 -2.20 -4.22
C TYR A 77 -0.36 -3.41 -3.66
N GLU A 78 0.18 -3.95 -2.61
CA GLU A 78 -0.44 -5.07 -1.91
C GLU A 78 -0.25 -4.89 -0.41
N ILE A 79 -1.31 -5.15 0.36
CA ILE A 79 -1.25 -5.11 1.82
C ILE A 79 -1.21 -6.54 2.35
N THR A 80 -0.23 -6.82 3.21
CA THR A 80 -0.06 -8.11 3.86
C THR A 80 -0.27 -7.94 5.36
N GLU A 81 -1.05 -8.82 5.96
CA GLU A 81 -1.23 -8.87 7.41
C GLU A 81 -0.32 -9.93 8.00
N ASN A 82 0.46 -9.54 9.01
CA ASN A 82 1.37 -10.42 9.72
C ASN A 82 0.63 -11.20 10.82
N ALA A 83 1.28 -12.24 11.33
CA ALA A 83 0.70 -13.09 12.37
C ALA A 83 0.39 -12.35 13.67
N ASP A 84 1.09 -11.26 13.95
CA ASP A 84 0.87 -10.42 15.14
C ASP A 84 -0.22 -9.36 14.95
N GLY A 85 -0.87 -9.32 13.79
CA GLY A 85 -1.90 -8.36 13.45
C GLY A 85 -1.39 -7.07 12.81
N SER A 86 -0.09 -6.86 12.74
CA SER A 86 0.49 -5.71 12.05
C SER A 86 0.36 -5.88 10.54
N MET A 87 0.37 -4.77 9.82
CA MET A 87 0.24 -4.78 8.37
C MET A 87 1.45 -4.14 7.70
N GLU A 88 1.73 -4.61 6.49
CA GLU A 88 2.76 -4.06 5.63
C GLU A 88 2.17 -3.78 4.26
N ILE A 89 2.68 -2.75 3.60
CA ILE A 89 2.32 -2.42 2.22
C ILE A 89 3.55 -2.59 1.34
N THR A 90 3.38 -3.27 0.22
CA THR A 90 4.44 -3.47 -0.77
C THR A 90 4.05 -2.75 -2.04
N PHE A 91 4.93 -1.88 -2.51
CA PHE A 91 4.73 -1.13 -3.74
C PHE A 91 5.50 -1.76 -4.90
N ASP A 92 4.85 -1.81 -6.05
CA ASP A 92 5.44 -2.26 -7.32
C ASP A 92 5.19 -1.17 -8.35
N PHE A 93 6.18 -0.29 -8.53
CA PHE A 93 6.08 0.83 -9.46
C PHE A 93 6.49 0.39 -10.86
N GLU A 94 5.77 0.88 -11.87
CA GLU A 94 6.05 0.58 -13.29
C GLU A 94 7.43 1.09 -13.69
N GLU A 95 7.82 2.25 -13.16
CA GLU A 95 9.11 2.87 -13.42
C GLU A 95 9.61 3.53 -12.14
N GLU A 96 10.67 2.98 -11.57
CA GLU A 96 11.25 3.49 -10.34
C GLU A 96 12.06 4.76 -10.59
N ASN A 97 12.14 5.62 -9.57
CA ASN A 97 12.98 6.80 -9.57
C ASN A 97 13.61 6.99 -8.17
N ASP A 98 14.30 8.09 -7.96
CA ASP A 98 14.97 8.34 -6.68
C ASP A 98 14.00 8.50 -5.50
N SER A 99 12.80 9.01 -5.77
CA SER A 99 11.77 9.21 -4.74
C SER A 99 10.95 7.95 -4.47
N PHE A 100 10.69 7.15 -5.49
CA PHE A 100 9.78 6.02 -5.41
C PHE A 100 10.42 4.76 -5.98
N LYS A 101 10.69 3.82 -5.10
CA LYS A 101 11.25 2.50 -5.44
C LYS A 101 10.36 1.42 -4.89
N ASP A 102 10.43 0.25 -5.49
CA ASP A 102 9.75 -0.92 -4.98
C ASP A 102 10.23 -1.18 -3.56
N THR A 103 9.30 -1.20 -2.62
CA THR A 103 9.63 -1.33 -1.21
C THR A 103 8.46 -1.87 -0.42
N THR A 104 8.76 -2.41 0.75
CA THR A 104 7.76 -2.84 1.72
C THR A 104 7.91 -1.96 2.96
N LEU A 105 6.80 -1.33 3.35
CA LEU A 105 6.74 -0.44 4.50
C LEU A 105 5.67 -0.91 5.48
N THR A 106 5.84 -0.55 6.75
CA THR A 106 4.75 -0.74 7.72
C THR A 106 3.55 0.09 7.31
N TYR A 107 2.36 -0.44 7.53
CA TYR A 107 1.11 0.21 7.16
C TYR A 107 0.16 0.27 8.34
N LYS A 108 -0.39 1.46 8.58
CA LYS A 108 -1.48 1.68 9.52
C LYS A 108 -2.48 2.64 8.88
N GLU A 109 -3.74 2.54 9.27
CA GLU A 109 -4.76 3.45 8.76
C GLU A 109 -5.66 3.95 9.88
N SER A 110 -6.20 5.14 9.66
CA SER A 110 -7.27 5.72 10.46
C SER A 110 -8.33 6.29 9.52
N GLU A 111 -9.37 6.92 10.05
CA GLU A 111 -10.43 7.51 9.23
C GLU A 111 -9.93 8.66 8.35
N THR A 112 -8.88 9.35 8.80
CA THR A 112 -8.41 10.59 8.16
C THR A 112 -6.98 10.52 7.67
N SER A 113 -6.27 9.41 7.89
CA SER A 113 -4.87 9.31 7.53
C SER A 113 -4.42 7.86 7.33
N ILE A 114 -3.26 7.73 6.70
CA ILE A 114 -2.53 6.46 6.65
C ILE A 114 -1.11 6.72 7.14
N GLU A 115 -0.47 5.68 7.64
CA GLU A 115 0.93 5.73 8.05
C GLU A 115 1.72 4.73 7.21
N LEU A 116 2.76 5.22 6.57
CA LEU A 116 3.65 4.42 5.73
C LEU A 116 5.07 4.55 6.26
N GLY A 117 5.61 3.45 6.78
CA GLY A 117 6.98 3.45 7.29
C GLY A 117 7.22 4.45 8.43
N GLY A 118 6.21 4.69 9.27
CA GLY A 118 6.30 5.63 10.38
C GLY A 118 5.96 7.08 10.03
N VAL A 119 5.67 7.38 8.78
CA VAL A 119 5.29 8.73 8.33
C VAL A 119 3.77 8.79 8.13
N THR A 120 3.15 9.80 8.72
CA THR A 120 1.70 10.02 8.61
C THR A 120 1.38 10.84 7.38
N TYR A 121 0.49 10.31 6.55
CA TYR A 121 -0.05 10.99 5.37
C TYR A 121 -1.52 11.27 5.62
N ASN A 122 -1.88 12.54 5.60
CA ASN A 122 -3.24 12.97 5.87
C ASN A 122 -4.09 12.95 4.60
N LYS A 123 -5.34 12.53 4.75
CA LYS A 123 -6.29 12.49 3.64
C LYS A 123 -6.54 13.90 3.14
N VAL A 124 -6.41 14.08 1.83
CA VAL A 124 -6.68 15.36 1.19
C VAL A 124 -8.18 15.45 0.95
N GLU A 125 -8.80 16.44 1.54
CA GLU A 125 -10.23 16.73 1.31
C GLU A 125 -10.38 17.67 0.13
N LYS A 126 -11.30 17.33 -0.74
CA LYS A 126 -11.67 18.21 -1.87
C LYS A 126 -12.93 18.98 -1.57
#